data_5c12e3b65135890a07ed86882ab92bea
#
_entry.id   5c12e3b65135890a07ed86882ab92bea
#
_cell.length_a   1.000
_cell.length_b   1.000
_cell.length_c   1.000
_cell.angle_alpha   90.00
_cell.angle_beta   90.00
_cell.angle_gamma   90.00
#
_symmetry.space_group_name_H-M   'P 1'
#
loop_
_entity.id
_entity.type
_entity.pdbx_description
1 polymer ?
#
loop_
_entity_poly.entity_id
_entity_poly.type
_entity_poly.pdbx_seq_one_letter_code
_entity_poly.pdbx_strand_id
1 'polypeptide(L)'
;MKKLFFFCAVFSFFGLIAQQKTYCNPVNIDYGYTPFKVFSQEGKHRTTADPVIVNFKNNYFLFATNQEGYWWSDNMLDWNFVYRKFLIDDKYIHDLNAPGVFAMKDTLYVHGSTHQKDFPIWKSGNPTKDEWFIAVDTLNVGAWDPAFFYDKEKDKLFLYWGSSNEFPLLGTELNTKTLQSDGFVKPLISLKPQDHGWERFGEYNDNTFLKPFLEGAEITKYNNKYYLQYGAPATEFSGYADGVYVSKNPLEGFQYQSHNPFSYKPGGFARGAGHGATYQDHFGNWWHTSTIILGVKNNFERRIGIWPAGFDKDDVMYSNTAYGDYPTFLPHQNANHLNGLFTGWMLLNYNKPVQVSSTLGGYNPNYAVDEDMKTHWSAKTSNKGEWFQTDLGEISTIKAIQLNYADQDVEFMGKSLGKFHQFKIYSSNDGKSWKILIDKSQNKTDVPHDYIELGNPIKARYLKIENIAMPTGKFAISGFRVFGNGMSEKPSVVEKFVVLRADPNRDGERRSAWLKWQQNKEADGYVIYFGKTPDKLYGSIMVYSKNDYSFTGMDRLDTYYFQIEAFNNTGISPRSNMVISQ
;
A
#
# COMPACT_ATOMS: atom_id res chain seq x y z
N MET A 1 -64.79 -40.26 -11.69
CA MET A 1 -63.30 -40.19 -11.82
C MET A 1 -62.90 -38.72 -11.86
N LYS A 2 -62.46 -38.18 -10.71
CA LYS A 2 -61.95 -36.79 -10.61
C LYS A 2 -60.41 -36.86 -10.79
N LYS A 3 -59.88 -36.21 -11.82
CA LYS A 3 -58.45 -36.06 -12.06
C LYS A 3 -57.93 -34.89 -11.21
N LEU A 4 -57.02 -35.21 -10.28
CA LEU A 4 -56.30 -34.24 -9.47
C LEU A 4 -55.07 -33.78 -10.28
N PHE A 5 -54.97 -32.50 -10.63
CA PHE A 5 -53.75 -31.91 -11.22
C PHE A 5 -52.87 -31.41 -10.08
N PHE A 6 -51.66 -32.01 -9.95
CA PHE A 6 -50.61 -31.53 -9.09
C PHE A 6 -49.82 -30.46 -9.84
N PHE A 7 -49.87 -29.23 -9.36
CA PHE A 7 -48.99 -28.14 -9.83
C PHE A 7 -47.72 -28.19 -9.00
N CYS A 8 -46.61 -28.66 -9.59
CA CYS A 8 -45.29 -28.51 -9.01
C CYS A 8 -44.79 -27.07 -9.27
N ALA A 9 -44.82 -26.22 -8.25
CA ALA A 9 -44.15 -24.94 -8.29
C ALA A 9 -42.64 -25.17 -8.13
N VAL A 10 -41.88 -24.98 -9.21
CA VAL A 10 -40.42 -24.95 -9.17
C VAL A 10 -40.00 -23.58 -8.64
N PHE A 11 -39.63 -23.51 -7.35
CA PHE A 11 -38.98 -22.35 -6.80
C PHE A 11 -37.51 -22.34 -7.28
N SER A 12 -37.23 -21.55 -8.29
CA SER A 12 -35.86 -21.21 -8.67
C SER A 12 -35.28 -20.29 -7.59
N PHE A 13 -34.49 -20.84 -6.70
CA PHE A 13 -33.61 -20.06 -5.84
C PHE A 13 -32.54 -19.39 -6.72
N PHE A 14 -32.79 -18.17 -7.17
CA PHE A 14 -31.71 -17.28 -7.58
C PHE A 14 -30.94 -16.89 -6.30
N GLY A 15 -29.88 -17.63 -6.00
CA GLY A 15 -28.91 -17.17 -5.03
C GLY A 15 -28.38 -15.82 -5.52
N LEU A 16 -28.68 -14.75 -4.78
CA LEU A 16 -27.98 -13.48 -4.92
C LEU A 16 -26.51 -13.77 -4.65
N ILE A 17 -25.71 -13.94 -5.71
CA ILE A 17 -24.26 -13.91 -5.59
C ILE A 17 -23.95 -12.50 -5.12
N ALA A 18 -23.57 -12.35 -3.85
CA ALA A 18 -23.14 -11.06 -3.33
C ALA A 18 -22.02 -10.53 -4.24
N GLN A 19 -22.21 -9.32 -4.77
CA GLN A 19 -21.20 -8.69 -5.62
C GLN A 19 -19.90 -8.60 -4.84
N GLN A 20 -18.83 -9.16 -5.39
CA GLN A 20 -17.50 -9.09 -4.78
C GLN A 20 -17.08 -7.62 -4.67
N LYS A 21 -16.74 -7.18 -3.46
CA LYS A 21 -16.32 -5.81 -3.17
C LYS A 21 -14.89 -5.56 -3.64
N THR A 22 -14.57 -4.29 -3.84
CA THR A 22 -13.24 -3.85 -4.27
C THR A 22 -12.64 -2.84 -3.29
N TYR A 23 -11.33 -2.73 -3.31
CA TYR A 23 -10.57 -1.67 -2.63
C TYR A 23 -9.57 -1.05 -3.61
N CYS A 24 -8.98 0.10 -3.24
CA CYS A 24 -7.95 0.77 -4.02
C CYS A 24 -6.93 1.42 -3.06
N ASN A 25 -5.64 1.30 -3.38
CA ASN A 25 -4.59 1.96 -2.61
C ASN A 25 -4.40 3.44 -3.03
N PRO A 26 -4.00 4.35 -2.10
CA PRO A 26 -3.80 4.10 -0.67
C PRO A 26 -5.08 3.67 0.05
N VAL A 27 -4.91 2.92 1.17
CA VAL A 27 -6.06 2.40 1.94
C VAL A 27 -7.00 3.52 2.36
N ASN A 28 -8.31 3.27 2.24
CA ASN A 28 -9.38 4.23 2.53
C ASN A 28 -9.64 4.35 4.05
N ILE A 29 -8.75 5.05 4.76
CA ILE A 29 -8.86 5.33 6.20
C ILE A 29 -8.71 6.83 6.49
N ASP A 30 -9.10 7.24 7.69
CA ASP A 30 -8.98 8.59 8.18
C ASP A 30 -7.58 8.87 8.75
N TYR A 31 -6.58 9.02 7.88
CA TYR A 31 -5.20 9.33 8.26
C TYR A 31 -5.13 10.58 9.13
N GLY A 32 -4.42 10.49 10.27
CA GLY A 32 -4.13 11.63 11.13
C GLY A 32 -3.08 12.55 10.51
N TYR A 33 -3.14 13.84 10.87
CA TYR A 33 -2.05 14.77 10.61
C TYR A 33 -0.90 14.49 11.57
N THR A 34 0.34 14.73 11.14
CA THR A 34 1.49 14.49 12.03
C THR A 34 1.31 15.21 13.37
N PRO A 35 1.41 14.51 14.51
CA PRO A 35 1.28 15.12 15.82
C PRO A 35 2.56 15.86 16.26
N PHE A 36 3.68 15.72 15.54
CA PHE A 36 4.99 16.24 15.96
C PHE A 36 5.34 17.53 15.25
N LYS A 37 5.76 18.54 16.02
CA LYS A 37 6.23 19.80 15.46
C LYS A 37 7.48 19.64 14.61
N VAL A 38 8.39 18.76 14.99
CA VAL A 38 9.64 18.52 14.25
C VAL A 38 9.40 18.04 12.83
N PHE A 39 8.38 17.20 12.60
CA PHE A 39 8.03 16.72 11.27
C PHE A 39 7.08 17.65 10.51
N SER A 40 6.73 18.80 11.06
CA SER A 40 5.87 19.79 10.43
C SER A 40 6.56 21.12 10.12
N GLN A 41 7.90 21.14 10.09
CA GLN A 41 8.68 22.36 9.82
C GLN A 41 8.40 22.97 8.44
N GLU A 42 8.14 22.12 7.43
CA GLU A 42 7.86 22.50 6.04
C GLU A 42 6.35 22.59 5.75
N GLY A 43 5.53 22.54 6.77
CA GLY A 43 4.08 22.55 6.70
C GLY A 43 3.45 21.30 7.28
N LYS A 44 2.22 21.44 7.75
CA LYS A 44 1.48 20.32 8.34
C LYS A 44 0.93 19.41 7.24
N HIS A 45 0.94 18.12 7.48
CA HIS A 45 0.52 17.09 6.53
C HIS A 45 0.01 15.85 7.24
N ARG A 46 -0.78 15.05 6.56
CA ARG A 46 -1.14 13.70 7.02
C ARG A 46 0.02 12.74 6.85
N THR A 47 0.17 11.84 7.80
CA THR A 47 1.17 10.78 7.72
C THR A 47 0.72 9.54 8.48
N THR A 48 1.08 8.38 7.96
CA THR A 48 1.17 7.11 8.69
C THR A 48 2.03 6.13 7.90
N ALA A 49 2.67 5.20 8.61
CA ALA A 49 3.59 4.25 8.00
C ALA A 49 3.74 3.00 8.85
N ASP A 50 4.62 2.11 8.42
CA ASP A 50 5.07 0.96 9.20
C ASP A 50 3.86 0.17 9.73
N PRO A 51 2.92 -0.21 8.82
CA PRO A 51 1.66 -0.79 9.22
C PRO A 51 1.80 -2.24 9.63
N VAL A 52 1.12 -2.63 10.69
CA VAL A 52 0.90 -4.03 11.04
C VAL A 52 -0.60 -4.30 11.12
N ILE A 53 -1.07 -5.36 10.46
CA ILE A 53 -2.44 -5.84 10.55
C ILE A 53 -2.45 -7.20 11.22
N VAL A 54 -3.23 -7.32 12.29
CA VAL A 54 -3.39 -8.56 13.04
C VAL A 54 -4.85 -8.99 13.03
N ASN A 55 -5.08 -10.27 12.71
CA ASN A 55 -6.40 -10.88 12.82
C ASN A 55 -6.60 -11.37 14.27
N PHE A 56 -7.60 -10.82 14.97
CA PHE A 56 -7.91 -11.16 16.34
C PHE A 56 -9.41 -11.14 16.59
N LYS A 57 -9.96 -12.26 17.07
CA LYS A 57 -11.40 -12.43 17.39
C LYS A 57 -12.33 -11.97 16.26
N ASN A 58 -12.06 -12.45 15.04
CA ASN A 58 -12.82 -12.13 13.83
C ASN A 58 -12.83 -10.64 13.41
N ASN A 59 -11.85 -9.87 13.88
CA ASN A 59 -11.60 -8.52 13.42
C ASN A 59 -10.14 -8.36 13.00
N TYR A 60 -9.92 -7.47 12.07
CA TYR A 60 -8.59 -6.99 11.68
C TYR A 60 -8.28 -5.74 12.47
N PHE A 61 -7.11 -5.67 13.06
CA PHE A 61 -6.61 -4.49 13.78
C PHE A 61 -5.40 -3.95 13.04
N LEU A 62 -5.49 -2.70 12.60
CA LEU A 62 -4.42 -1.98 11.91
C LEU A 62 -3.80 -0.97 12.87
N PHE A 63 -2.51 -1.14 13.14
CA PHE A 63 -1.69 -0.20 13.87
C PHE A 63 -0.64 0.39 12.93
N ALA A 64 -0.25 1.65 13.16
CA ALA A 64 0.72 2.32 12.30
C ALA A 64 1.39 3.49 13.03
N THR A 65 2.55 3.88 12.53
CA THR A 65 3.35 5.01 13.01
C THR A 65 2.57 6.33 13.00
N ASN A 66 2.84 7.16 14.00
CA ASN A 66 2.36 8.55 14.11
C ASN A 66 0.83 8.70 14.17
N GLN A 67 0.13 7.71 14.76
CA GLN A 67 -1.31 7.78 14.95
C GLN A 67 -1.67 7.87 16.45
N GLU A 68 -2.67 8.69 16.75
CA GLU A 68 -3.23 8.82 18.11
C GLU A 68 -4.17 7.66 18.46
N GLY A 69 -4.11 6.58 17.68
CA GLY A 69 -4.95 5.42 17.83
C GLY A 69 -4.63 4.32 16.85
N TYR A 70 -5.62 3.51 16.55
CA TYR A 70 -5.56 2.41 15.60
C TYR A 70 -6.94 2.18 15.01
N TRP A 71 -7.01 1.34 13.99
CA TRP A 71 -8.26 0.98 13.34
C TRP A 71 -8.60 -0.48 13.55
N TRP A 72 -9.88 -0.78 13.51
CA TRP A 72 -10.37 -2.14 13.38
C TRP A 72 -11.42 -2.23 12.26
N SER A 73 -11.52 -3.42 11.65
CA SER A 73 -12.48 -3.75 10.60
C SER A 73 -12.85 -5.22 10.71
N ASP A 74 -14.06 -5.58 10.32
CA ASP A 74 -14.49 -6.97 10.14
C ASP A 74 -14.33 -7.46 8.69
N ASN A 75 -14.08 -6.54 7.75
CA ASN A 75 -14.13 -6.80 6.32
C ASN A 75 -12.96 -6.20 5.50
N MET A 76 -11.98 -5.56 6.13
CA MET A 76 -10.84 -4.86 5.52
C MET A 76 -11.22 -3.66 4.61
N LEU A 77 -12.49 -3.24 4.58
CA LEU A 77 -12.98 -2.11 3.78
C LEU A 77 -13.43 -0.96 4.67
N ASP A 78 -14.25 -1.27 5.66
CA ASP A 78 -14.83 -0.31 6.58
C ASP A 78 -14.00 -0.26 7.86
N TRP A 79 -13.12 0.73 7.98
CA TRP A 79 -12.19 0.87 9.09
C TRP A 79 -12.73 1.84 10.14
N ASN A 80 -12.80 1.39 11.39
CA ASN A 80 -13.26 2.13 12.55
C ASN A 80 -12.08 2.56 13.40
N PHE A 81 -11.86 3.87 13.54
CA PHE A 81 -10.79 4.41 14.36
C PHE A 81 -11.12 4.31 15.86
N VAL A 82 -10.14 3.84 16.62
CA VAL A 82 -10.18 3.85 18.09
C VAL A 82 -9.13 4.81 18.61
N TYR A 83 -9.60 5.87 19.26
CA TYR A 83 -8.74 6.87 19.89
C TYR A 83 -8.15 6.32 21.18
N ARG A 84 -6.85 6.43 21.38
CA ARG A 84 -6.14 5.75 22.46
C ARG A 84 -5.61 6.69 23.50
N LYS A 85 -6.06 6.50 24.73
CA LYS A 85 -5.68 7.34 25.87
C LYS A 85 -4.19 7.23 26.19
N PHE A 86 -3.59 6.03 26.15
CA PHE A 86 -2.18 5.87 26.49
C PHE A 86 -1.22 6.47 25.46
N LEU A 87 -1.66 6.69 24.22
CA LEU A 87 -0.87 7.38 23.18
C LEU A 87 -0.97 8.91 23.28
N ILE A 88 -1.86 9.43 24.09
CA ILE A 88 -2.04 10.88 24.31
C ILE A 88 -1.76 11.30 25.75
N ASP A 89 -1.36 10.36 26.62
CA ASP A 89 -0.90 10.65 27.96
C ASP A 89 0.44 11.40 27.87
N ASP A 90 0.59 12.48 28.62
CA ASP A 90 1.81 13.31 28.68
C ASP A 90 3.08 12.50 28.99
N LYS A 91 2.94 11.36 29.66
CA LYS A 91 4.05 10.46 29.99
C LYS A 91 4.65 9.79 28.75
N TYR A 92 3.85 9.46 27.72
CA TYR A 92 4.28 8.72 26.54
C TYR A 92 4.23 9.54 25.25
N ILE A 93 3.82 10.76 25.33
CA ILE A 93 3.71 11.85 24.34
C ILE A 93 3.73 11.36 22.88
N HIS A 94 2.61 10.84 22.40
CA HIS A 94 2.26 10.79 20.98
C HIS A 94 3.29 10.14 20.01
N ASP A 95 4.35 9.51 20.54
CA ASP A 95 5.51 9.06 19.79
C ASP A 95 5.53 7.53 19.73
N LEU A 96 4.56 6.94 19.04
CA LEU A 96 4.61 5.51 18.73
C LEU A 96 5.00 5.33 17.27
N ASN A 97 6.20 4.82 17.05
CA ASN A 97 6.72 4.49 15.73
C ASN A 97 6.81 2.97 15.58
N ALA A 98 6.58 2.48 14.37
CA ALA A 98 6.69 1.08 14.01
C ALA A 98 6.10 0.14 15.07
N PRO A 99 4.77 0.15 15.28
CA PRO A 99 4.15 -0.66 16.32
C PRO A 99 4.30 -2.15 16.03
N GLY A 100 4.88 -2.89 16.99
CA GLY A 100 4.87 -4.35 16.99
C GLY A 100 3.61 -4.87 17.67
N VAL A 101 2.79 -5.63 16.96
CA VAL A 101 1.50 -6.11 17.46
C VAL A 101 1.38 -7.62 17.26
N PHE A 102 0.94 -8.34 18.28
CA PHE A 102 0.75 -9.79 18.18
C PHE A 102 -0.43 -10.28 19.02
N ALA A 103 -1.04 -11.34 18.55
CA ALA A 103 -2.06 -12.06 19.30
C ALA A 103 -1.46 -13.31 19.95
N MET A 104 -1.64 -13.46 21.26
CA MET A 104 -1.28 -14.67 21.98
C MET A 104 -2.45 -15.12 22.82
N LYS A 105 -2.98 -16.31 22.52
CA LYS A 105 -4.22 -16.83 23.13
C LYS A 105 -5.37 -15.83 22.92
N ASP A 106 -6.11 -15.46 23.94
CA ASP A 106 -7.26 -14.55 23.87
C ASP A 106 -6.89 -13.08 24.10
N THR A 107 -5.64 -12.71 23.90
CA THR A 107 -5.11 -11.38 24.22
C THR A 107 -4.32 -10.82 23.04
N LEU A 108 -4.60 -9.56 22.69
CA LEU A 108 -3.81 -8.76 21.77
C LEU A 108 -2.81 -7.93 22.55
N TYR A 109 -1.57 -7.88 22.07
CA TYR A 109 -0.49 -7.12 22.68
C TYR A 109 0.04 -6.09 21.70
N VAL A 110 0.46 -4.93 22.21
CA VAL A 110 1.11 -3.89 21.43
C VAL A 110 2.30 -3.30 22.17
N HIS A 111 3.36 -3.08 21.43
CA HIS A 111 4.57 -2.35 21.79
C HIS A 111 4.99 -1.51 20.59
N GLY A 112 6.03 -0.68 20.72
CA GLY A 112 6.59 0.04 19.57
C GLY A 112 7.77 0.90 19.97
N SER A 113 8.37 1.55 18.99
CA SER A 113 9.50 2.42 19.19
C SER A 113 9.05 3.79 19.68
N THR A 114 9.68 4.29 20.72
CA THR A 114 9.51 5.68 21.17
C THR A 114 10.88 6.30 21.45
N HIS A 115 10.97 7.64 21.38
CA HIS A 115 12.14 8.38 21.83
C HIS A 115 12.22 8.46 23.37
N GLN A 116 11.21 7.97 24.04
CA GLN A 116 11.18 7.84 25.50
C GLN A 116 11.62 6.44 25.90
N LYS A 117 12.32 6.34 27.00
CA LYS A 117 12.63 5.06 27.63
C LYS A 117 11.34 4.45 28.19
N ASP A 118 11.29 3.14 28.19
CA ASP A 118 10.32 2.36 28.96
C ASP A 118 8.86 2.43 28.44
N PHE A 119 8.67 2.47 27.12
CA PHE A 119 7.33 2.27 26.58
C PHE A 119 6.84 0.85 26.92
N PRO A 120 5.71 0.70 27.61
CA PRO A 120 5.23 -0.60 28.07
C PRO A 120 4.81 -1.52 26.92
N ILE A 121 4.74 -2.83 27.22
CA ILE A 121 3.92 -3.74 26.44
C ILE A 121 2.49 -3.64 26.98
N TRP A 122 1.58 -3.21 26.14
CA TRP A 122 0.15 -3.11 26.43
C TRP A 122 -0.58 -4.36 26.01
N LYS A 123 -1.67 -4.73 26.70
CA LYS A 123 -2.51 -5.88 26.37
C LYS A 123 -3.99 -5.54 26.43
N SER A 124 -4.77 -6.17 25.58
CA SER A 124 -6.23 -6.05 25.56
C SER A 124 -6.92 -7.36 25.21
N GLY A 125 -7.99 -7.69 25.90
CA GLY A 125 -8.94 -8.74 25.52
C GLY A 125 -10.08 -8.21 24.65
N ASN A 126 -10.27 -6.87 24.58
CA ASN A 126 -11.36 -6.21 23.88
C ASN A 126 -10.89 -4.90 23.22
N PRO A 127 -10.00 -4.99 22.20
CA PRO A 127 -9.40 -3.80 21.62
C PRO A 127 -10.37 -2.92 20.81
N THR A 128 -11.56 -3.39 20.45
CA THR A 128 -12.57 -2.55 19.79
C THR A 128 -13.14 -1.44 20.71
N LYS A 129 -12.91 -1.54 22.03
CA LYS A 129 -13.41 -0.62 23.05
C LYS A 129 -12.33 0.17 23.78
N ASP A 130 -11.10 0.16 23.30
CA ASP A 130 -9.96 0.82 23.96
C ASP A 130 -9.74 0.36 25.44
N GLU A 131 -9.98 -0.91 25.71
CA GLU A 131 -9.76 -1.53 27.02
C GLU A 131 -8.35 -2.10 27.12
N TRP A 132 -7.36 -1.28 27.49
CA TRP A 132 -5.96 -1.67 27.54
C TRP A 132 -5.36 -1.57 28.93
N PHE A 133 -4.46 -2.52 29.22
CA PHE A 133 -3.74 -2.63 30.47
C PHE A 133 -2.26 -2.86 30.20
N ILE A 134 -1.40 -2.38 31.07
CA ILE A 134 0.03 -2.67 31.00
C ILE A 134 0.24 -4.16 31.31
N ALA A 135 0.90 -4.86 30.39
CA ALA A 135 1.34 -6.25 30.60
C ALA A 135 2.72 -6.29 31.23
N VAL A 136 3.61 -5.40 30.79
CA VAL A 136 4.98 -5.23 31.27
C VAL A 136 5.34 -3.76 31.16
N ASP A 137 5.82 -3.16 32.25
CA ASP A 137 6.19 -1.74 32.29
C ASP A 137 7.41 -1.45 31.42
N THR A 138 8.40 -2.35 31.41
CA THR A 138 9.66 -2.16 30.69
C THR A 138 10.10 -3.48 30.10
N LEU A 139 10.37 -3.49 28.78
CA LEU A 139 11.00 -4.62 28.10
C LEU A 139 12.51 -4.59 28.40
N ASN A 140 13.09 -5.73 28.83
CA ASN A 140 14.47 -5.82 29.25
C ASN A 140 15.51 -5.84 28.10
N VAL A 141 15.05 -5.70 26.86
CA VAL A 141 15.89 -5.48 25.67
C VAL A 141 15.41 -4.23 24.95
N GLY A 142 16.36 -3.40 24.47
CA GLY A 142 16.01 -2.26 23.65
C GLY A 142 15.51 -2.75 22.29
N ALA A 143 14.28 -2.44 21.94
CA ALA A 143 13.70 -2.83 20.66
C ALA A 143 13.27 -1.58 19.89
N TRP A 144 13.96 -1.28 18.79
CA TRP A 144 13.56 -0.28 17.81
C TRP A 144 13.01 -0.98 16.58
N ASP A 145 11.84 -0.59 16.09
CA ASP A 145 11.04 -1.28 15.07
C ASP A 145 10.79 -2.76 15.43
N PRO A 146 10.09 -3.01 16.56
CA PRO A 146 9.90 -4.35 17.08
C PRO A 146 8.84 -5.12 16.30
N ALA A 147 9.10 -6.39 16.04
CA ALA A 147 8.12 -7.37 15.57
C ALA A 147 8.07 -8.56 16.52
N PHE A 148 6.88 -8.97 16.87
CA PHE A 148 6.66 -10.12 17.75
C PHE A 148 6.05 -11.27 16.99
N PHE A 149 6.52 -12.47 17.26
CA PHE A 149 5.96 -13.67 16.67
C PHE A 149 5.69 -14.75 17.73
N TYR A 150 4.41 -15.06 17.88
CA TYR A 150 4.00 -16.18 18.74
C TYR A 150 3.81 -17.45 17.89
N ASP A 151 4.75 -18.39 18.02
CA ASP A 151 4.63 -19.75 17.45
C ASP A 151 3.72 -20.61 18.32
N LYS A 152 2.43 -20.63 17.97
CA LYS A 152 1.40 -21.37 18.75
C LYS A 152 1.62 -22.87 18.78
N GLU A 153 2.29 -23.45 17.78
CA GLU A 153 2.56 -24.89 17.75
C GLU A 153 3.63 -25.28 18.77
N LYS A 154 4.55 -24.35 19.05
CA LYS A 154 5.67 -24.56 19.98
C LYS A 154 5.45 -23.89 21.35
N ASP A 155 4.40 -23.09 21.51
CA ASP A 155 4.15 -22.19 22.65
C ASP A 155 5.37 -21.31 22.97
N LYS A 156 5.96 -20.72 21.92
CA LYS A 156 7.15 -19.87 22.01
C LYS A 156 6.87 -18.47 21.43
N LEU A 157 7.42 -17.45 22.08
CA LEU A 157 7.34 -16.06 21.68
C LEU A 157 8.73 -15.56 21.28
N PHE A 158 8.82 -14.91 20.13
CA PHE A 158 10.05 -14.32 19.62
C PHE A 158 9.87 -12.83 19.41
N LEU A 159 10.95 -12.08 19.59
CA LEU A 159 11.05 -10.65 19.29
C LEU A 159 12.17 -10.46 18.27
N TYR A 160 11.86 -9.68 17.23
CA TYR A 160 12.79 -9.23 16.20
C TYR A 160 12.79 -7.70 16.18
N TRP A 161 13.95 -7.08 15.95
CA TRP A 161 14.01 -5.62 15.91
C TRP A 161 15.29 -5.12 15.22
N GLY A 162 15.31 -3.84 14.90
CA GLY A 162 16.44 -3.10 14.38
C GLY A 162 16.00 -2.07 13.36
N SER A 163 16.59 -0.89 13.45
CA SER A 163 16.37 0.23 12.55
C SER A 163 17.67 1.03 12.52
N SER A 164 18.52 0.78 11.52
CA SER A 164 19.87 1.33 11.47
C SER A 164 20.53 1.16 10.11
N ASN A 165 21.49 2.05 9.81
CA ASN A 165 22.44 1.87 8.71
C ASN A 165 23.79 1.24 9.14
N GLU A 166 23.93 0.87 10.40
CA GLU A 166 25.17 0.32 10.97
C GLU A 166 25.02 -1.10 11.54
N PHE A 167 23.85 -1.43 12.06
CA PHE A 167 23.63 -2.65 12.83
C PHE A 167 22.70 -3.63 12.12
N PRO A 168 22.88 -4.95 12.33
CA PRO A 168 21.99 -5.96 11.79
C PRO A 168 20.60 -5.91 12.47
N LEU A 169 19.60 -6.56 11.86
CA LEU A 169 18.42 -6.97 12.59
C LEU A 169 18.81 -8.01 13.65
N LEU A 170 18.20 -7.87 14.80
CA LEU A 170 18.43 -8.68 15.98
C LEU A 170 17.20 -9.54 16.30
N GLY A 171 17.38 -10.61 17.06
CA GLY A 171 16.27 -11.43 17.53
C GLY A 171 16.59 -12.15 18.85
N THR A 172 15.52 -12.41 19.62
CA THR A 172 15.58 -13.15 20.89
C THR A 172 14.30 -13.94 21.13
N GLU A 173 14.37 -14.97 21.96
CA GLU A 173 13.19 -15.63 22.52
C GLU A 173 12.73 -14.89 23.76
N LEU A 174 11.44 -14.71 23.92
CA LEU A 174 10.80 -14.13 25.10
C LEU A 174 10.07 -15.22 25.88
N ASN A 175 10.06 -15.11 27.20
CA ASN A 175 9.23 -15.93 28.05
C ASN A 175 7.75 -15.56 27.86
N THR A 176 6.89 -16.51 27.51
CA THR A 176 5.47 -16.27 27.21
C THR A 176 4.63 -15.77 28.41
N LYS A 177 5.16 -15.90 29.65
CA LYS A 177 4.47 -15.42 30.87
C LYS A 177 4.94 -14.05 31.29
N THR A 178 6.25 -13.82 31.27
CA THR A 178 6.85 -12.55 31.72
C THR A 178 7.04 -11.54 30.60
N LEU A 179 6.99 -11.98 29.34
CA LEU A 179 7.27 -11.19 28.12
C LEU A 179 8.69 -10.57 28.12
N GLN A 180 9.61 -11.17 28.88
CA GLN A 180 10.99 -10.73 29.00
C GLN A 180 11.92 -11.70 28.26
N SER A 181 13.02 -11.16 27.73
CA SER A 181 14.13 -11.96 27.18
C SER A 181 14.93 -12.59 28.32
N ASP A 182 15.45 -13.77 28.08
CA ASP A 182 16.48 -14.40 28.92
C ASP A 182 17.87 -13.79 28.72
N GLY A 183 17.98 -12.75 27.88
CA GLY A 183 19.20 -12.00 27.59
C GLY A 183 20.01 -12.55 26.40
N PHE A 184 19.59 -13.62 25.75
CA PHE A 184 20.26 -14.19 24.58
C PHE A 184 19.79 -13.48 23.30
N VAL A 185 20.54 -12.47 22.84
CA VAL A 185 20.27 -11.72 21.62
C VAL A 185 21.17 -12.18 20.49
N LYS A 186 20.61 -12.50 19.33
CA LYS A 186 21.34 -12.94 18.14
C LYS A 186 21.28 -11.90 17.02
N PRO A 187 22.40 -11.59 16.34
CA PRO A 187 22.37 -10.91 15.04
C PRO A 187 21.84 -11.88 13.98
N LEU A 188 20.92 -11.41 13.14
CA LEU A 188 20.21 -12.26 12.19
C LEU A 188 20.61 -11.98 10.74
N ILE A 189 20.37 -10.75 10.26
CA ILE A 189 20.63 -10.34 8.88
C ILE A 189 21.21 -8.93 8.81
N SER A 190 21.95 -8.66 7.73
CA SER A 190 22.44 -7.35 7.34
C SER A 190 22.25 -7.14 5.85
N LEU A 191 22.18 -5.89 5.40
CA LEU A 191 22.11 -5.54 3.98
C LEU A 191 23.43 -5.90 3.25
N LYS A 192 23.29 -6.20 1.97
CA LYS A 192 24.39 -6.47 1.04
C LYS A 192 24.22 -5.65 -0.25
N PRO A 193 24.26 -4.31 -0.19
CA PRO A 193 24.02 -3.44 -1.34
C PRO A 193 25.04 -3.61 -2.47
N GLN A 194 26.20 -4.21 -2.18
CA GLN A 194 27.18 -4.60 -3.20
C GLN A 194 26.69 -5.74 -4.09
N ASP A 195 25.80 -6.59 -3.58
CA ASP A 195 25.22 -7.74 -4.32
C ASP A 195 23.80 -7.43 -4.80
N HIS A 196 23.01 -6.74 -3.98
CA HIS A 196 21.57 -6.47 -4.20
C HIS A 196 21.34 -5.00 -4.53
N GLY A 197 21.05 -4.70 -5.78
CA GLY A 197 20.89 -3.32 -6.25
C GLY A 197 19.75 -2.58 -5.55
N TRP A 198 18.64 -3.24 -5.28
CA TRP A 198 17.49 -2.64 -4.62
C TRP A 198 17.75 -2.20 -3.16
N GLU A 199 18.75 -2.78 -2.51
CA GLU A 199 19.19 -2.38 -1.16
C GLU A 199 20.05 -1.12 -1.14
N ARG A 200 20.48 -0.58 -2.30
CA ARG A 200 21.31 0.62 -2.37
C ARG A 200 20.53 1.87 -2.04
N PHE A 201 21.17 2.79 -1.32
CA PHE A 201 20.61 4.08 -0.95
C PHE A 201 20.30 4.95 -2.19
N GLY A 202 19.32 5.88 -2.06
CA GLY A 202 18.96 6.87 -3.07
C GLY A 202 17.70 6.52 -3.85
N GLU A 203 17.05 7.55 -4.43
CA GLU A 203 15.80 7.43 -5.20
C GLU A 203 15.93 6.47 -6.39
N TYR A 204 17.15 6.35 -6.93
CA TYR A 204 17.46 5.46 -8.06
C TYR A 204 18.37 4.29 -7.65
N ASN A 205 18.49 3.98 -6.36
CA ASN A 205 19.39 2.95 -5.83
C ASN A 205 20.83 3.09 -6.37
N ASP A 206 21.35 4.28 -6.50
CA ASP A 206 22.61 4.61 -7.16
C ASP A 206 23.63 5.33 -6.26
N ASN A 207 23.25 5.70 -5.06
CA ASN A 207 24.17 6.33 -4.11
C ASN A 207 25.08 5.27 -3.47
N THR A 208 26.38 5.39 -3.72
CA THR A 208 27.40 4.48 -3.21
C THR A 208 28.15 5.02 -1.99
N PHE A 209 27.87 6.26 -1.59
CA PHE A 209 28.55 6.93 -0.47
C PHE A 209 27.81 6.76 0.85
N LEU A 210 26.48 6.78 0.79
CA LEU A 210 25.65 6.62 1.98
C LEU A 210 25.27 5.16 2.17
N LYS A 211 25.32 4.70 3.41
CA LYS A 211 24.86 3.36 3.77
C LYS A 211 23.34 3.32 3.76
N PRO A 212 22.74 2.31 3.14
CA PRO A 212 21.30 2.11 3.17
C PRO A 212 20.83 1.77 4.58
N PHE A 213 19.56 2.04 4.84
CA PHE A 213 18.89 1.76 6.10
C PHE A 213 18.25 0.37 6.07
N LEU A 214 18.46 -0.40 7.12
CA LEU A 214 17.83 -1.69 7.38
C LEU A 214 16.87 -1.55 8.54
N GLU A 215 15.60 -1.84 8.31
CA GLU A 215 14.56 -1.67 9.33
C GLU A 215 13.38 -2.63 9.06
N GLY A 216 12.28 -2.46 9.78
CA GLY A 216 11.02 -3.12 9.47
C GLY A 216 11.07 -4.63 9.61
N ALA A 217 11.70 -5.13 10.68
CA ALA A 217 11.68 -6.55 10.98
C ALA A 217 10.24 -7.04 11.10
N GLU A 218 9.89 -8.12 10.39
CA GLU A 218 8.61 -8.81 10.50
C GLU A 218 8.83 -10.31 10.22
N ILE A 219 7.99 -11.17 10.78
CA ILE A 219 8.16 -12.60 10.59
C ILE A 219 6.86 -13.32 10.29
N THR A 220 6.90 -14.17 9.28
CA THR A 220 5.79 -15.05 8.89
C THR A 220 6.25 -16.49 8.93
N LYS A 221 5.40 -17.42 9.39
CA LYS A 221 5.66 -18.85 9.35
C LYS A 221 4.79 -19.52 8.28
N TYR A 222 5.43 -20.26 7.37
CA TYR A 222 4.75 -21.05 6.34
C TYR A 222 5.53 -22.34 6.06
N ASN A 223 4.83 -23.47 5.96
CA ASN A 223 5.42 -24.80 5.69
C ASN A 223 6.66 -25.12 6.56
N ASN A 224 6.56 -24.88 7.88
CA ASN A 224 7.65 -25.08 8.85
C ASN A 224 8.93 -24.26 8.56
N LYS A 225 8.83 -23.18 7.78
CA LYS A 225 9.87 -22.20 7.56
C LYS A 225 9.47 -20.86 8.15
N TYR A 226 10.46 -20.11 8.58
CA TYR A 226 10.32 -18.74 9.09
C TYR A 226 10.85 -17.78 8.04
N TYR A 227 10.04 -16.78 7.71
CA TYR A 227 10.30 -15.76 6.69
C TYR A 227 10.52 -14.42 7.40
N LEU A 228 11.79 -14.06 7.61
CA LEU A 228 12.16 -12.78 8.21
C LEU A 228 12.18 -11.70 7.14
N GLN A 229 11.20 -10.83 7.18
CA GLN A 229 11.02 -9.69 6.29
C GLN A 229 11.82 -8.49 6.80
N TYR A 230 12.19 -7.58 5.90
CA TYR A 230 12.90 -6.34 6.23
C TYR A 230 12.71 -5.28 5.16
N GLY A 231 12.67 -4.01 5.57
CA GLY A 231 12.59 -2.84 4.70
C GLY A 231 13.95 -2.26 4.35
N ALA A 232 14.13 -1.86 3.08
CA ALA A 232 15.31 -1.15 2.56
C ALA A 232 14.95 -0.38 1.27
N PRO A 233 15.75 0.62 0.81
CA PRO A 233 16.98 1.14 1.44
C PRO A 233 16.74 2.29 2.41
N ALA A 234 15.58 2.92 2.39
CA ALA A 234 15.11 3.96 3.30
C ALA A 234 13.71 4.45 2.90
N THR A 235 12.96 4.92 3.88
CA THR A 235 11.53 5.23 3.78
C THR A 235 11.17 6.45 2.91
N GLU A 236 12.15 7.28 2.51
CA GLU A 236 11.94 8.47 1.68
C GLU A 236 11.94 8.21 0.16
N PHE A 237 12.35 7.01 -0.28
CA PHE A 237 12.55 6.71 -1.71
C PHE A 237 11.41 5.91 -2.32
N SER A 238 11.09 6.20 -3.57
CA SER A 238 10.07 5.46 -4.34
C SER A 238 10.41 3.97 -4.51
N GLY A 239 11.70 3.61 -4.44
CA GLY A 239 12.20 2.24 -4.46
C GLY A 239 12.16 1.52 -3.10
N TYR A 240 11.60 2.12 -2.04
CA TYR A 240 11.46 1.48 -0.74
C TYR A 240 10.65 0.18 -0.87
N ALA A 241 11.21 -0.91 -0.39
CA ALA A 241 10.73 -2.25 -0.66
C ALA A 241 10.96 -3.18 0.53
N ASP A 242 10.27 -4.33 0.54
CA ASP A 242 10.56 -5.39 1.49
C ASP A 242 11.25 -6.59 0.82
N GLY A 243 12.35 -7.01 1.44
CA GLY A 243 13.00 -8.28 1.19
C GLY A 243 12.68 -9.31 2.24
N VAL A 244 13.10 -10.55 2.02
CA VAL A 244 12.88 -11.65 2.96
C VAL A 244 14.06 -12.62 2.98
N TYR A 245 14.42 -13.06 4.17
CA TYR A 245 15.32 -14.17 4.43
C TYR A 245 14.53 -15.35 5.01
N VAL A 246 14.89 -16.57 4.66
CA VAL A 246 14.15 -17.77 5.01
C VAL A 246 15.02 -18.73 5.83
N SER A 247 14.46 -19.29 6.91
CA SER A 247 15.12 -20.30 7.74
C SER A 247 14.15 -21.36 8.24
N LYS A 248 14.68 -22.52 8.65
CA LYS A 248 13.94 -23.53 9.44
C LYS A 248 13.99 -23.26 10.95
N ASN A 249 14.82 -22.30 11.37
CA ASN A 249 14.97 -21.91 12.76
C ASN A 249 14.58 -20.42 12.91
N PRO A 250 13.80 -20.05 13.94
CA PRO A 250 13.35 -18.68 14.10
C PRO A 250 14.45 -17.66 14.44
N LEU A 251 15.63 -18.09 14.92
CA LEU A 251 16.69 -17.20 15.40
C LEU A 251 18.05 -17.45 14.75
N GLU A 252 18.15 -18.27 13.71
CA GLU A 252 19.43 -18.53 13.05
C GLU A 252 19.27 -19.16 11.67
N GLY A 253 20.35 -19.16 10.87
CA GLY A 253 20.40 -19.87 9.58
C GLY A 253 19.57 -19.22 8.47
N PHE A 254 19.24 -17.95 8.59
CA PHE A 254 18.48 -17.21 7.58
C PHE A 254 19.26 -17.07 6.27
N GLN A 255 18.63 -17.47 5.17
CA GLN A 255 19.17 -17.37 3.81
C GLN A 255 18.34 -16.38 2.99
N TYR A 256 19.00 -15.53 2.23
CA TYR A 256 18.37 -14.57 1.32
C TYR A 256 17.49 -15.30 0.30
N GLN A 257 16.23 -14.91 0.18
CA GLN A 257 15.33 -15.44 -0.84
C GLN A 257 15.73 -14.92 -2.22
N SER A 258 15.90 -15.79 -3.19
CA SER A 258 16.39 -15.42 -4.53
C SER A 258 15.49 -14.43 -5.27
N HIS A 259 14.17 -14.42 -5.00
CA HIS A 259 13.19 -13.55 -5.67
C HIS A 259 12.88 -12.26 -4.90
N ASN A 260 13.87 -11.72 -4.18
CA ASN A 260 13.78 -10.40 -3.56
C ASN A 260 13.99 -9.27 -4.59
N PRO A 261 13.44 -8.04 -4.30
CA PRO A 261 12.50 -7.76 -3.21
C PRO A 261 11.16 -8.46 -3.48
N PHE A 262 10.51 -8.98 -2.42
CA PHE A 262 9.24 -9.68 -2.59
C PHE A 262 8.05 -8.71 -2.64
N SER A 263 8.19 -7.51 -2.08
CA SER A 263 7.22 -6.42 -2.17
C SER A 263 7.91 -5.17 -2.72
N TYR A 264 7.52 -4.73 -3.92
CA TYR A 264 8.20 -3.66 -4.64
C TYR A 264 7.24 -2.92 -5.57
N LYS A 265 7.12 -1.59 -5.40
CA LYS A 265 6.26 -0.73 -6.22
C LYS A 265 6.91 0.63 -6.49
N PRO A 266 7.92 0.70 -7.38
CA PRO A 266 8.67 1.93 -7.61
C PRO A 266 7.96 2.94 -8.50
N GLY A 267 6.85 2.59 -9.13
CA GLY A 267 6.11 3.43 -10.08
C GLY A 267 4.60 3.32 -9.94
N GLY A 268 3.88 4.10 -10.75
CA GLY A 268 2.44 4.28 -10.67
C GLY A 268 2.05 5.44 -9.76
N PHE A 269 0.77 5.56 -9.42
CA PHE A 269 0.24 6.61 -8.56
C PHE A 269 0.76 6.47 -7.12
N ALA A 270 0.61 5.29 -6.52
CA ALA A 270 1.11 4.95 -5.19
C ALA A 270 2.45 4.21 -5.30
N ARG A 271 3.51 4.76 -4.72
CA ARG A 271 4.88 4.24 -4.79
C ARG A 271 5.40 3.82 -3.42
N GLY A 272 6.39 2.91 -3.40
CA GLY A 272 6.92 2.30 -2.20
C GLY A 272 6.09 1.10 -1.76
N ALA A 273 6.72 0.11 -1.16
CA ALA A 273 6.08 -1.09 -0.63
C ALA A 273 6.96 -1.74 0.45
N GLY A 274 7.63 -0.91 1.27
CA GLY A 274 8.56 -1.32 2.31
C GLY A 274 8.04 -1.11 3.73
N HIS A 275 8.74 -1.68 4.70
CA HIS A 275 8.41 -1.75 6.12
C HIS A 275 6.95 -2.15 6.35
N GLY A 276 6.67 -3.38 5.98
CA GLY A 276 5.33 -3.93 6.03
C GLY A 276 5.22 -5.22 6.82
N ALA A 277 4.00 -5.71 6.96
CA ALA A 277 3.67 -6.94 7.64
C ALA A 277 2.80 -7.86 6.77
N THR A 278 3.05 -9.17 6.84
CA THR A 278 2.28 -10.16 6.10
C THR A 278 1.34 -10.92 7.02
N TYR A 279 0.08 -11.01 6.64
CA TYR A 279 -0.98 -11.60 7.45
C TYR A 279 -1.95 -12.42 6.59
N GLN A 280 -2.81 -13.21 7.25
CA GLN A 280 -3.91 -13.91 6.60
C GLN A 280 -5.25 -13.27 6.93
N ASP A 281 -6.14 -13.21 5.92
CA ASP A 281 -7.52 -12.87 6.14
C ASP A 281 -8.33 -14.05 6.77
N HIS A 282 -9.61 -13.82 7.05
CA HIS A 282 -10.50 -14.83 7.64
C HIS A 282 -10.72 -16.06 6.73
N PHE A 283 -10.40 -15.92 5.45
CA PHE A 283 -10.57 -16.96 4.42
C PHE A 283 -9.28 -17.72 4.14
N GLY A 284 -8.16 -17.33 4.80
CA GLY A 284 -6.84 -17.92 4.63
C GLY A 284 -6.05 -17.36 3.45
N ASN A 285 -6.49 -16.26 2.83
CA ASN A 285 -5.71 -15.55 1.81
C ASN A 285 -4.60 -14.75 2.48
N TRP A 286 -3.43 -14.72 1.86
CA TRP A 286 -2.30 -13.93 2.31
C TRP A 286 -2.34 -12.51 1.76
N TRP A 287 -2.00 -11.57 2.61
CA TRP A 287 -1.90 -10.14 2.31
C TRP A 287 -0.62 -9.58 2.87
N HIS A 288 -0.07 -8.58 2.17
CA HIS A 288 1.04 -7.79 2.66
C HIS A 288 0.58 -6.32 2.77
N THR A 289 0.72 -5.74 3.94
CA THR A 289 0.52 -4.29 4.13
C THR A 289 1.87 -3.61 4.21
N SER A 290 1.99 -2.40 3.66
CA SER A 290 3.28 -1.69 3.63
C SER A 290 3.13 -0.18 3.53
N THR A 291 4.23 0.52 3.67
CA THR A 291 4.33 1.97 3.57
C THR A 291 4.32 2.43 2.11
N ILE A 292 3.44 3.37 1.78
CA ILE A 292 3.44 4.15 0.53
C ILE A 292 4.12 5.50 0.80
N ILE A 293 5.04 5.89 -0.07
CA ILE A 293 5.81 7.12 0.04
C ILE A 293 5.09 8.27 -0.65
N LEU A 294 4.92 9.38 0.03
CA LEU A 294 4.40 10.62 -0.54
C LEU A 294 5.50 11.69 -0.61
N GLY A 295 6.04 12.15 0.53
CA GLY A 295 7.23 12.99 0.59
C GLY A 295 7.10 14.35 -0.09
N VAL A 296 5.94 15.03 0.02
CA VAL A 296 5.70 16.36 -0.57
C VAL A 296 6.11 17.46 0.40
N LYS A 297 5.67 17.37 1.64
CA LYS A 297 5.95 18.34 2.71
C LYS A 297 7.11 17.92 3.60
N ASN A 298 7.31 16.62 3.74
CA ASN A 298 8.34 16.02 4.58
C ASN A 298 8.64 14.60 4.09
N ASN A 299 9.86 14.10 4.27
CA ASN A 299 10.25 12.73 3.91
C ASN A 299 9.42 11.66 4.63
N PHE A 300 8.85 11.99 5.79
CA PHE A 300 7.96 11.12 6.57
C PHE A 300 6.47 11.32 6.25
N GLU A 301 6.13 11.96 5.16
CA GLU A 301 4.77 12.02 4.65
C GLU A 301 4.46 10.74 3.89
N ARG A 302 3.68 9.85 4.52
CA ARG A 302 3.49 8.47 4.06
C ARG A 302 2.03 8.04 4.18
N ARG A 303 1.68 6.95 3.48
CA ARG A 303 0.36 6.30 3.49
C ARG A 303 0.52 4.79 3.63
N ILE A 304 -0.60 4.07 3.69
CA ILE A 304 -0.63 2.60 3.79
C ILE A 304 -1.14 2.00 2.49
N GLY A 305 -0.45 0.94 2.04
CA GLY A 305 -0.90 0.04 1.00
C GLY A 305 -1.22 -1.35 1.53
N ILE A 306 -2.14 -2.05 0.85
CA ILE A 306 -2.42 -3.47 1.05
C ILE A 306 -2.31 -4.16 -0.31
N TRP A 307 -1.53 -5.23 -0.37
CA TRP A 307 -1.22 -5.97 -1.58
C TRP A 307 -1.59 -7.44 -1.41
N PRO A 308 -2.15 -8.08 -2.45
CA PRO A 308 -2.24 -9.54 -2.46
C PRO A 308 -0.85 -10.15 -2.33
N ALA A 309 -0.70 -11.14 -1.46
CA ALA A 309 0.56 -11.82 -1.22
C ALA A 309 0.37 -13.34 -1.17
N GLY A 310 1.44 -14.11 -1.11
CA GLY A 310 1.36 -15.54 -1.01
C GLY A 310 2.70 -16.25 -1.05
N PHE A 311 2.58 -17.57 -1.13
CA PHE A 311 3.70 -18.49 -1.30
C PHE A 311 3.42 -19.35 -2.52
N ASP A 312 4.40 -19.51 -3.38
CA ASP A 312 4.26 -20.39 -4.54
C ASP A 312 4.52 -21.87 -4.18
N LYS A 313 4.46 -22.75 -5.19
CA LYS A 313 4.69 -24.20 -5.04
C LYS A 313 6.10 -24.57 -4.52
N ASP A 314 7.05 -23.66 -4.62
CA ASP A 314 8.43 -23.82 -4.17
C ASP A 314 8.71 -23.09 -2.85
N ASP A 315 7.64 -22.66 -2.15
CA ASP A 315 7.67 -21.89 -0.91
C ASP A 315 8.33 -20.50 -1.07
N VAL A 316 8.34 -19.93 -2.27
CA VAL A 316 8.80 -18.55 -2.50
C VAL A 316 7.71 -17.58 -2.09
N MET A 317 8.02 -16.69 -1.15
CA MET A 317 7.14 -15.60 -0.74
C MET A 317 7.11 -14.50 -1.80
N TYR A 318 5.94 -14.02 -2.16
CA TYR A 318 5.77 -12.93 -3.11
C TYR A 318 4.60 -12.02 -2.75
N SER A 319 4.62 -10.80 -3.24
CA SER A 319 3.52 -9.83 -3.19
C SER A 319 3.21 -9.32 -4.58
N ASN A 320 1.94 -9.26 -4.96
CA ASN A 320 1.52 -8.77 -6.26
C ASN A 320 1.21 -7.26 -6.18
N THR A 321 2.16 -6.44 -6.61
CA THR A 321 2.04 -4.98 -6.66
C THR A 321 1.67 -4.44 -8.05
N ALA A 322 1.60 -5.30 -9.07
CA ALA A 322 1.14 -4.93 -10.41
C ALA A 322 -0.32 -4.45 -10.36
N TYR A 323 -0.60 -3.29 -10.94
CA TYR A 323 -1.89 -2.61 -10.81
C TYR A 323 -2.38 -2.43 -9.36
N GLY A 324 -1.47 -2.48 -8.38
CA GLY A 324 -1.82 -2.44 -6.96
C GLY A 324 -2.42 -1.11 -6.48
N ASP A 325 -2.32 -0.06 -7.28
CA ASP A 325 -2.98 1.24 -7.12
C ASP A 325 -4.23 1.41 -7.99
N TYR A 326 -4.74 0.31 -8.56
CA TYR A 326 -6.02 0.21 -9.26
C TYR A 326 -7.03 -0.59 -8.42
N PRO A 327 -8.35 -0.50 -8.74
CA PRO A 327 -9.34 -1.28 -8.03
C PRO A 327 -9.06 -2.78 -8.07
N THR A 328 -8.98 -3.39 -6.91
CA THR A 328 -8.65 -4.80 -6.70
C THR A 328 -9.79 -5.47 -5.95
N PHE A 329 -10.19 -6.66 -6.38
CA PHE A 329 -11.20 -7.45 -5.67
C PHE A 329 -10.71 -7.86 -4.29
N LEU A 330 -11.61 -7.75 -3.30
CA LEU A 330 -11.42 -8.34 -1.99
C LEU A 330 -12.18 -9.68 -1.94
N PRO A 331 -11.48 -10.83 -1.90
CA PRO A 331 -12.14 -12.12 -1.89
C PRO A 331 -12.94 -12.33 -0.59
N HIS A 332 -14.10 -12.96 -0.71
CA HIS A 332 -14.92 -13.40 0.43
C HIS A 332 -14.85 -14.92 0.63
N GLN A 333 -13.84 -15.56 0.07
CA GLN A 333 -13.52 -16.97 0.17
C GLN A 333 -12.03 -17.17 -0.09
N ASN A 334 -11.51 -18.38 0.17
CA ASN A 334 -10.14 -18.68 -0.21
C ASN A 334 -9.96 -18.56 -1.74
N ALA A 335 -9.01 -17.74 -2.15
CA ALA A 335 -8.67 -17.49 -3.55
C ALA A 335 -7.34 -18.18 -3.88
N ASN A 336 -7.39 -19.29 -4.62
CA ASN A 336 -6.20 -20.06 -4.99
C ASN A 336 -5.22 -19.31 -5.90
N HIS A 337 -5.62 -18.17 -6.46
CA HIS A 337 -4.82 -17.33 -7.36
C HIS A 337 -4.98 -15.85 -7.04
N LEU A 338 -4.00 -15.29 -6.34
CA LEU A 338 -3.95 -13.86 -6.04
C LEU A 338 -3.69 -12.99 -7.29
N ASN A 339 -3.14 -13.56 -8.36
CA ASN A 339 -2.94 -12.86 -9.63
C ASN A 339 -4.25 -12.47 -10.35
N GLY A 340 -5.38 -13.07 -9.98
CA GLY A 340 -6.70 -12.79 -10.56
C GLY A 340 -7.51 -11.73 -9.81
N LEU A 341 -6.95 -11.04 -8.81
CA LEU A 341 -7.68 -10.06 -8.00
C LEU A 341 -7.80 -8.67 -8.65
N PHE A 342 -7.00 -8.36 -9.66
CA PHE A 342 -7.16 -7.12 -10.42
C PHE A 342 -8.50 -7.13 -11.17
N THR A 343 -9.29 -6.07 -11.00
CA THR A 343 -10.66 -5.98 -11.57
C THR A 343 -10.70 -5.84 -13.08
N GLY A 344 -9.59 -5.43 -13.72
CA GLY A 344 -9.57 -4.99 -15.10
C GLY A 344 -10.27 -3.63 -15.32
N TRP A 345 -10.60 -2.90 -14.26
CA TRP A 345 -11.13 -1.53 -14.38
C TRP A 345 -9.97 -0.57 -14.56
N MET A 346 -9.93 0.01 -15.76
CA MET A 346 -8.83 0.89 -16.15
C MET A 346 -9.10 2.32 -15.70
N LEU A 347 -8.04 3.12 -15.59
CA LEU A 347 -8.13 4.55 -15.36
C LEU A 347 -8.62 5.24 -16.63
N LEU A 348 -9.71 5.99 -16.54
CA LEU A 348 -10.39 6.59 -17.69
C LEU A 348 -9.94 8.01 -17.99
N ASN A 349 -9.28 8.68 -17.06
CA ASN A 349 -8.99 10.11 -17.15
C ASN A 349 -7.51 10.49 -17.02
N TYR A 350 -6.59 9.57 -17.29
CA TYR A 350 -5.16 9.88 -17.34
C TYR A 350 -4.86 10.97 -18.38
N ASN A 351 -4.26 12.09 -17.94
CA ASN A 351 -3.94 13.27 -18.76
C ASN A 351 -5.10 13.79 -19.62
N LYS A 352 -6.35 13.53 -19.22
CA LYS A 352 -7.54 14.05 -19.92
C LYS A 352 -7.78 15.53 -19.61
N PRO A 353 -8.50 16.26 -20.50
CA PRO A 353 -8.82 17.67 -20.29
C PRO A 353 -9.56 17.92 -18.98
N VAL A 354 -9.16 18.98 -18.29
CA VAL A 354 -9.75 19.39 -17.02
C VAL A 354 -10.18 20.85 -17.03
N GLN A 355 -11.19 21.17 -16.23
CA GLN A 355 -11.64 22.53 -15.95
C GLN A 355 -11.85 22.67 -14.44
N VAL A 356 -11.64 23.88 -13.93
CA VAL A 356 -11.73 24.17 -12.49
C VAL A 356 -12.35 25.52 -12.21
N SER A 357 -12.90 25.69 -11.02
CA SER A 357 -13.45 26.97 -10.54
C SER A 357 -12.39 28.05 -10.38
N SER A 358 -11.23 27.68 -9.82
CA SER A 358 -10.10 28.56 -9.55
C SER A 358 -8.80 27.77 -9.46
N THR A 359 -7.65 28.44 -9.53
CA THR A 359 -6.33 27.81 -9.37
C THR A 359 -5.42 28.68 -8.51
N LEU A 360 -4.85 28.12 -7.47
CA LEU A 360 -3.76 28.74 -6.71
C LEU A 360 -2.48 28.70 -7.55
N GLY A 361 -1.73 29.81 -7.58
CA GLY A 361 -0.51 29.90 -8.40
C GLY A 361 0.49 28.77 -8.09
N GLY A 362 1.01 28.10 -9.14
CA GLY A 362 1.92 26.98 -9.04
C GLY A 362 1.27 25.59 -9.00
N TYR A 363 -0.04 25.48 -8.82
CA TYR A 363 -0.77 24.22 -8.66
C TYR A 363 -1.67 23.92 -9.87
N ASN A 364 -1.06 23.43 -10.95
CA ASN A 364 -1.72 23.21 -12.24
C ASN A 364 -2.88 22.20 -12.12
N PRO A 365 -4.07 22.49 -12.71
CA PRO A 365 -5.19 21.55 -12.72
C PRO A 365 -4.86 20.14 -13.24
N ASN A 366 -3.96 20.01 -14.21
CA ASN A 366 -3.56 18.72 -14.77
C ASN A 366 -2.86 17.80 -13.75
N TYR A 367 -2.31 18.35 -12.67
CA TYR A 367 -1.70 17.56 -11.58
C TYR A 367 -2.70 16.67 -10.83
N ALA A 368 -4.00 16.86 -11.02
CA ALA A 368 -5.02 15.97 -10.44
C ALA A 368 -5.36 14.77 -11.33
N VAL A 369 -4.73 14.63 -12.51
CA VAL A 369 -4.95 13.54 -13.48
C VAL A 369 -3.65 13.01 -14.12
N ASP A 370 -2.48 13.31 -13.55
CA ASP A 370 -1.16 12.95 -14.09
C ASP A 370 -0.58 11.64 -13.53
N GLU A 371 -1.32 10.99 -12.60
CA GLU A 371 -0.89 9.75 -11.92
C GLU A 371 0.41 9.90 -11.11
N ASP A 372 0.64 11.10 -10.57
CA ASP A 372 1.69 11.35 -9.59
C ASP A 372 1.12 11.90 -8.28
N MET A 373 1.11 11.09 -7.24
CA MET A 373 0.59 11.48 -5.92
C MET A 373 1.40 12.62 -5.25
N LYS A 374 2.62 12.92 -5.76
CA LYS A 374 3.48 14.00 -5.28
C LYS A 374 3.09 15.37 -5.85
N THR A 375 2.34 15.42 -6.94
CA THR A 375 1.80 16.63 -7.54
C THR A 375 0.34 16.84 -7.14
N HIS A 376 -0.15 18.07 -7.18
CA HIS A 376 -1.57 18.33 -6.92
C HIS A 376 -2.03 19.67 -7.51
N TRP A 377 -3.32 19.72 -7.85
CA TRP A 377 -4.03 20.96 -8.06
C TRP A 377 -4.57 21.52 -6.73
N SER A 378 -4.60 22.85 -6.61
CA SER A 378 -5.28 23.53 -5.51
C SER A 378 -6.17 24.67 -6.02
N ALA A 379 -7.40 24.72 -5.55
CA ALA A 379 -8.23 25.91 -5.65
C ALA A 379 -7.63 27.06 -4.82
N LYS A 380 -8.03 28.29 -5.09
CA LYS A 380 -7.61 29.47 -4.30
C LYS A 380 -8.14 29.44 -2.88
N THR A 381 -9.26 28.76 -2.64
CA THR A 381 -9.98 28.73 -1.36
C THR A 381 -10.46 27.34 -1.00
N SER A 382 -11.00 27.21 0.22
CA SER A 382 -11.77 26.04 0.66
C SER A 382 -13.29 26.29 0.62
N ASN A 383 -13.75 27.36 -0.02
CA ASN A 383 -15.15 27.77 0.01
C ASN A 383 -16.04 26.71 -0.65
N LYS A 384 -17.25 26.60 -0.16
CA LYS A 384 -18.30 25.87 -0.84
C LYS A 384 -18.48 26.38 -2.27
N GLY A 385 -18.58 25.45 -3.22
CA GLY A 385 -18.75 25.78 -4.64
C GLY A 385 -17.44 25.82 -5.44
N GLU A 386 -16.26 25.66 -4.83
CA GLU A 386 -15.06 25.31 -5.60
C GLU A 386 -15.25 23.93 -6.23
N TRP A 387 -14.82 23.78 -7.49
CA TRP A 387 -15.04 22.54 -8.24
C TRP A 387 -13.88 22.18 -9.15
N PHE A 388 -13.78 20.87 -9.46
CA PHE A 388 -12.89 20.27 -10.45
C PHE A 388 -13.69 19.39 -11.39
N GLN A 389 -13.43 19.47 -12.70
CA GLN A 389 -14.12 18.68 -13.74
C GLN A 389 -13.10 18.05 -14.67
N THR A 390 -13.37 16.79 -15.09
CA THR A 390 -12.61 16.08 -16.14
C THR A 390 -13.54 15.69 -17.29
N ASP A 391 -13.01 15.74 -18.53
CA ASP A 391 -13.64 15.22 -19.75
C ASP A 391 -12.93 13.91 -20.12
N LEU A 392 -13.61 12.79 -20.06
CA LEU A 392 -13.06 11.47 -20.43
C LEU A 392 -12.78 11.34 -21.94
N GLY A 393 -13.22 12.32 -22.74
CA GLY A 393 -13.10 12.31 -24.20
C GLY A 393 -14.21 11.54 -24.92
N GLU A 394 -14.76 10.53 -24.27
CA GLU A 394 -15.81 9.64 -24.79
C GLU A 394 -16.78 9.23 -23.67
N ILE A 395 -17.96 8.71 -24.04
CA ILE A 395 -18.86 8.12 -23.06
C ILE A 395 -18.31 6.77 -22.64
N SER A 396 -17.81 6.68 -21.42
CA SER A 396 -17.22 5.48 -20.84
C SER A 396 -18.14 4.82 -19.81
N THR A 397 -17.91 3.54 -19.52
CA THR A 397 -18.56 2.84 -18.41
C THR A 397 -17.76 3.06 -17.14
N ILE A 398 -18.32 3.81 -16.19
CA ILE A 398 -17.69 4.16 -14.91
C ILE A 398 -18.17 3.18 -13.84
N LYS A 399 -17.23 2.64 -13.07
CA LYS A 399 -17.47 1.63 -12.03
C LYS A 399 -17.03 2.08 -10.65
N ALA A 400 -15.98 2.88 -10.55
CA ALA A 400 -15.48 3.42 -9.29
C ALA A 400 -14.80 4.77 -9.48
N ILE A 401 -14.70 5.53 -8.39
CA ILE A 401 -13.98 6.80 -8.33
C ILE A 401 -13.11 6.78 -7.09
N GLN A 402 -11.86 7.22 -7.21
CA GLN A 402 -11.01 7.51 -6.07
C GLN A 402 -10.67 9.00 -6.04
N LEU A 403 -10.99 9.65 -4.94
CA LEU A 403 -10.67 11.04 -4.69
C LEU A 403 -9.52 11.12 -3.70
N ASN A 404 -8.40 11.70 -4.13
CA ASN A 404 -7.20 11.85 -3.31
C ASN A 404 -6.98 13.33 -3.02
N TYR A 405 -7.19 13.75 -1.78
CA TYR A 405 -6.95 15.11 -1.33
C TYR A 405 -5.47 15.35 -1.05
N ALA A 406 -5.00 16.55 -1.36
CA ALA A 406 -3.68 17.04 -0.98
C ALA A 406 -3.76 17.96 0.25
N ASP A 407 -2.69 17.97 1.04
CA ASP A 407 -2.60 18.74 2.28
C ASP A 407 -2.09 20.19 2.00
N GLN A 408 -2.89 21.01 1.30
CA GLN A 408 -2.55 22.41 0.98
C GLN A 408 -3.00 23.35 2.10
N ASP A 409 -2.05 24.09 2.69
CA ASP A 409 -2.27 25.07 3.77
C ASP A 409 -3.03 24.46 4.98
N VAL A 410 -2.68 23.24 5.33
CA VAL A 410 -3.25 22.55 6.48
C VAL A 410 -2.74 23.15 7.79
N GLU A 411 -3.62 23.29 8.79
CA GLU A 411 -3.29 23.88 10.09
C GLU A 411 -3.40 22.89 11.27
N PHE A 412 -3.94 21.70 11.04
CA PHE A 412 -4.09 20.69 12.10
C PHE A 412 -2.84 19.90 12.39
N MET A 413 -2.76 19.45 13.64
CA MET A 413 -1.90 18.37 14.12
C MET A 413 -2.79 17.30 14.76
N GLY A 414 -2.40 16.03 14.67
CA GLY A 414 -3.21 14.91 15.18
C GLY A 414 -4.48 14.66 14.38
N LYS A 415 -5.54 14.24 15.03
CA LYS A 415 -6.85 13.99 14.38
C LYS A 415 -7.70 15.24 14.28
N SER A 416 -8.35 15.43 13.13
CA SER A 416 -9.33 16.50 12.94
C SER A 416 -10.70 16.05 13.49
N LEU A 417 -10.99 16.39 14.73
CA LEU A 417 -12.27 16.01 15.35
C LEU A 417 -13.41 16.93 14.86
N GLY A 418 -14.48 16.33 14.36
CA GLY A 418 -15.71 17.02 13.98
C GLY A 418 -15.63 17.86 12.70
N LYS A 419 -14.57 17.73 11.91
CA LYS A 419 -14.41 18.40 10.62
C LYS A 419 -14.09 17.36 9.54
N PHE A 420 -14.78 17.44 8.41
CA PHE A 420 -14.80 16.38 7.42
C PHE A 420 -14.75 16.94 6.00
N HIS A 421 -14.26 16.12 5.06
CA HIS A 421 -14.46 16.38 3.64
C HIS A 421 -15.93 16.18 3.30
N GLN A 422 -16.60 17.21 2.78
CA GLN A 422 -17.97 17.12 2.28
C GLN A 422 -18.00 17.60 0.83
N PHE A 423 -18.61 16.81 -0.05
CA PHE A 423 -18.61 17.07 -1.48
C PHE A 423 -19.80 16.43 -2.19
N LYS A 424 -19.99 16.81 -3.45
CA LYS A 424 -20.86 16.13 -4.41
C LYS A 424 -20.08 15.81 -5.67
N ILE A 425 -20.35 14.65 -6.26
CA ILE A 425 -19.86 14.32 -7.60
C ILE A 425 -21.06 14.27 -8.55
N TYR A 426 -20.89 14.91 -9.68
CA TYR A 426 -21.88 14.99 -10.75
C TYR A 426 -21.35 14.27 -11.99
N SER A 427 -22.25 13.70 -12.80
CA SER A 427 -21.98 13.13 -14.11
C SER A 427 -22.78 13.84 -15.21
N SER A 428 -22.23 13.89 -16.42
CA SER A 428 -22.86 14.46 -17.61
C SER A 428 -22.39 13.76 -18.88
N ASN A 429 -23.23 13.74 -19.91
CA ASN A 429 -22.85 13.28 -21.26
C ASN A 429 -22.49 14.44 -22.21
N ASP A 430 -22.97 15.64 -21.93
CA ASP A 430 -22.88 16.82 -22.81
C ASP A 430 -22.07 17.98 -22.17
N GLY A 431 -21.64 17.83 -20.91
CA GLY A 431 -20.95 18.87 -20.14
C GLY A 431 -21.84 20.04 -19.71
N LYS A 432 -23.14 19.98 -19.96
CA LYS A 432 -24.12 21.04 -19.66
C LYS A 432 -25.20 20.57 -18.70
N SER A 433 -25.74 19.39 -18.94
CA SER A 433 -26.80 18.76 -18.13
C SER A 433 -26.17 17.83 -17.09
N TRP A 434 -26.22 18.23 -15.83
CA TRP A 434 -25.55 17.52 -14.74
C TRP A 434 -26.52 16.77 -13.84
N LYS A 435 -26.18 15.55 -13.47
CA LYS A 435 -26.91 14.72 -12.50
C LYS A 435 -25.99 14.41 -11.31
N ILE A 436 -26.54 14.46 -10.11
CA ILE A 436 -25.80 14.01 -8.92
C ILE A 436 -25.57 12.52 -9.06
N LEU A 437 -24.31 12.12 -8.99
CA LEU A 437 -23.86 10.74 -8.97
C LEU A 437 -23.59 10.27 -7.54
N ILE A 438 -22.89 11.10 -6.77
CA ILE A 438 -22.51 10.84 -5.37
C ILE A 438 -22.83 12.08 -4.56
N ASP A 439 -23.52 11.93 -3.44
CA ASP A 439 -23.79 13.00 -2.48
C ASP A 439 -23.19 12.64 -1.11
N LYS A 440 -22.04 13.21 -0.81
CA LYS A 440 -21.38 13.16 0.50
C LYS A 440 -21.44 14.51 1.24
N SER A 441 -22.46 15.33 0.98
CA SER A 441 -22.65 16.64 1.65
C SER A 441 -22.93 16.52 3.15
N GLN A 442 -23.27 15.33 3.65
CA GLN A 442 -23.50 15.04 5.07
C GLN A 442 -22.45 14.07 5.63
N ASN A 443 -21.32 13.91 4.93
CA ASN A 443 -20.25 13.03 5.37
C ASN A 443 -19.71 13.46 6.75
N LYS A 444 -19.39 12.45 7.59
CA LYS A 444 -18.86 12.63 8.95
C LYS A 444 -17.55 11.89 9.15
N THR A 445 -16.82 11.62 8.07
CA THR A 445 -15.51 10.99 8.10
C THR A 445 -14.48 11.88 7.39
N ASP A 446 -13.26 11.92 7.89
CA ASP A 446 -12.14 12.66 7.28
C ASP A 446 -11.21 11.68 6.57
N VAL A 447 -11.58 11.26 5.37
CA VAL A 447 -10.85 10.27 4.56
C VAL A 447 -10.19 10.96 3.36
N PRO A 448 -8.86 11.11 3.35
CA PRO A 448 -8.18 11.81 2.25
C PRO A 448 -8.05 11.00 0.97
N HIS A 449 -8.21 9.67 1.01
CA HIS A 449 -8.16 8.76 -0.14
C HIS A 449 -9.49 8.03 -0.26
N ASP A 450 -10.55 8.79 -0.60
CA ASP A 450 -11.93 8.28 -0.59
C ASP A 450 -12.20 7.47 -1.86
N TYR A 451 -12.17 6.14 -1.73
CA TYR A 451 -12.52 5.20 -2.79
C TYR A 451 -14.01 4.85 -2.73
N ILE A 452 -14.70 5.05 -3.84
CA ILE A 452 -16.15 4.87 -3.95
C ILE A 452 -16.46 3.93 -5.12
N GLU A 453 -16.79 2.70 -4.80
CA GLU A 453 -17.32 1.74 -5.76
C GLU A 453 -18.79 2.07 -6.04
N LEU A 454 -19.16 2.18 -7.32
CA LEU A 454 -20.56 2.41 -7.72
C LEU A 454 -21.33 1.09 -7.66
N GLY A 455 -22.45 1.06 -6.94
CA GLY A 455 -23.30 -0.13 -6.83
C GLY A 455 -23.81 -0.61 -8.18
N ASN A 456 -24.03 0.31 -9.13
CA ASN A 456 -24.32 0.02 -10.53
C ASN A 456 -23.41 0.88 -11.42
N PRO A 457 -22.74 0.29 -12.42
CA PRO A 457 -21.96 1.05 -13.39
C PRO A 457 -22.83 2.07 -14.12
N ILE A 458 -22.30 3.25 -14.40
CA ILE A 458 -22.96 4.28 -15.18
C ILE A 458 -22.21 4.56 -16.48
N LYS A 459 -22.92 5.18 -17.45
CA LYS A 459 -22.30 5.73 -18.66
C LYS A 459 -22.26 7.25 -18.58
N ALA A 460 -21.06 7.85 -18.66
CA ALA A 460 -20.88 9.29 -18.71
C ALA A 460 -19.58 9.65 -19.44
N ARG A 461 -19.51 10.90 -19.93
CA ARG A 461 -18.29 11.50 -20.51
C ARG A 461 -17.63 12.48 -19.55
N TYR A 462 -18.42 13.23 -18.78
CA TYR A 462 -17.88 14.26 -17.88
C TYR A 462 -18.20 13.89 -16.44
N LEU A 463 -17.22 14.13 -15.57
CA LEU A 463 -17.36 14.08 -14.13
C LEU A 463 -16.92 15.39 -13.51
N LYS A 464 -17.65 15.86 -12.50
CA LYS A 464 -17.34 17.07 -11.75
C LYS A 464 -17.51 16.83 -10.26
N ILE A 465 -16.49 17.16 -9.47
CA ILE A 465 -16.60 17.25 -8.01
C ILE A 465 -16.78 18.70 -7.59
N GLU A 466 -17.70 18.95 -6.67
CA GLU A 466 -17.95 20.24 -6.03
C GLU A 466 -17.68 20.14 -4.54
N ASN A 467 -16.81 21.00 -4.03
CA ASN A 467 -16.51 21.12 -2.61
C ASN A 467 -17.70 21.71 -1.84
N ILE A 468 -18.07 21.08 -0.74
CA ILE A 468 -19.06 21.59 0.24
C ILE A 468 -18.35 22.06 1.50
N ALA A 469 -17.40 21.26 2.03
CA ALA A 469 -16.57 21.60 3.16
C ALA A 469 -15.25 20.82 3.14
N MET A 470 -14.21 21.48 3.64
CA MET A 470 -12.90 20.89 3.91
C MET A 470 -12.67 20.84 5.43
N PRO A 471 -11.99 19.81 5.94
CA PRO A 471 -11.63 19.77 7.37
C PRO A 471 -10.68 20.91 7.74
N THR A 472 -9.76 21.25 6.84
CA THR A 472 -8.76 22.33 6.99
C THR A 472 -8.13 22.65 5.63
N GLY A 473 -7.37 23.73 5.55
CA GLY A 473 -6.60 24.12 4.37
C GLY A 473 -7.48 24.52 3.18
N LYS A 474 -6.97 24.28 1.97
CA LYS A 474 -7.65 24.59 0.70
C LYS A 474 -8.25 23.36 0.05
N PHE A 475 -9.19 23.56 -0.88
CA PHE A 475 -9.68 22.46 -1.71
C PHE A 475 -8.59 22.09 -2.73
N ALA A 476 -7.86 21.02 -2.43
CA ALA A 476 -6.72 20.56 -3.20
C ALA A 476 -6.81 19.04 -3.45
N ILE A 477 -6.46 18.63 -4.67
CA ILE A 477 -6.59 17.25 -5.14
C ILE A 477 -5.28 16.81 -5.79
N SER A 478 -4.67 15.73 -5.29
CA SER A 478 -3.53 15.05 -5.91
C SER A 478 -3.96 13.96 -6.90
N GLY A 479 -5.23 13.50 -6.84
CA GLY A 479 -5.75 12.55 -7.81
C GLY A 479 -7.28 12.49 -7.79
N PHE A 480 -7.92 12.85 -8.90
CA PHE A 480 -9.32 12.57 -9.18
C PHE A 480 -9.38 11.42 -10.17
N ARG A 481 -9.35 10.19 -9.67
CA ARG A 481 -9.16 8.97 -10.46
C ARG A 481 -10.51 8.31 -10.74
N VAL A 482 -10.83 8.13 -12.02
CA VAL A 482 -12.10 7.53 -12.50
C VAL A 482 -11.79 6.18 -13.12
N PHE A 483 -12.40 5.12 -12.59
CA PHE A 483 -12.13 3.74 -13.01
C PHE A 483 -13.33 3.10 -13.71
N GLY A 484 -13.02 2.30 -14.73
CA GLY A 484 -14.02 1.58 -15.48
C GLY A 484 -13.49 1.01 -16.80
N ASN A 485 -14.28 1.13 -17.87
CA ASN A 485 -13.89 0.67 -19.20
C ASN A 485 -14.23 1.73 -20.24
N GLY A 486 -13.22 2.17 -20.99
CA GLY A 486 -13.34 3.00 -22.17
C GLY A 486 -13.95 2.25 -23.35
N MET A 487 -14.10 2.94 -24.48
CA MET A 487 -14.71 2.40 -25.71
C MET A 487 -13.68 2.32 -26.85
N SER A 488 -12.47 2.86 -26.68
CA SER A 488 -11.37 2.77 -27.64
C SER A 488 -10.84 1.35 -27.77
N GLU A 489 -9.94 1.10 -28.69
CA GLU A 489 -9.25 -0.18 -28.81
C GLU A 489 -8.19 -0.36 -27.71
N LYS A 490 -8.01 -1.61 -27.28
CA LYS A 490 -6.90 -1.97 -26.38
C LYS A 490 -5.57 -1.80 -27.11
N PRO A 491 -4.48 -1.47 -26.40
CA PRO A 491 -3.17 -1.40 -27.01
C PRO A 491 -2.76 -2.73 -27.66
N SER A 492 -2.02 -2.66 -28.74
CA SER A 492 -1.35 -3.80 -29.34
C SER A 492 -0.17 -4.26 -28.45
N VAL A 493 0.36 -5.46 -28.72
CA VAL A 493 1.55 -5.98 -28.03
C VAL A 493 2.73 -5.03 -28.19
N VAL A 494 3.51 -4.86 -27.11
CA VAL A 494 4.70 -3.98 -27.13
C VAL A 494 5.81 -4.60 -28.00
N GLU A 495 6.29 -3.83 -28.97
CA GLU A 495 7.36 -4.24 -29.87
C GLU A 495 8.74 -3.71 -29.44
N LYS A 496 9.79 -4.38 -29.92
CA LYS A 496 11.21 -3.99 -29.75
C LYS A 496 11.59 -3.77 -28.29
N PHE A 497 11.02 -4.57 -27.39
CA PHE A 497 11.42 -4.55 -25.99
C PHE A 497 12.81 -5.17 -25.84
N VAL A 498 13.74 -4.39 -25.29
CA VAL A 498 15.14 -4.79 -25.05
C VAL A 498 15.57 -4.40 -23.63
N VAL A 499 16.48 -5.18 -23.08
CA VAL A 499 17.10 -4.96 -21.77
C VAL A 499 18.61 -4.88 -21.96
N LEU A 500 19.19 -3.73 -21.67
CA LEU A 500 20.61 -3.45 -21.84
C LEU A 500 21.27 -3.43 -20.46
N ARG A 501 22.04 -4.45 -20.15
CA ARG A 501 22.80 -4.63 -18.91
C ARG A 501 24.29 -4.68 -19.20
N ALA A 502 25.13 -4.29 -18.24
CA ALA A 502 26.57 -4.38 -18.40
C ALA A 502 27.06 -5.83 -18.61
N ASP A 503 28.13 -6.00 -19.40
CA ASP A 503 28.75 -7.30 -19.67
C ASP A 503 29.23 -7.96 -18.37
N PRO A 504 28.89 -9.23 -18.10
CA PRO A 504 29.35 -9.94 -16.91
C PRO A 504 30.87 -10.08 -16.78
N ASN A 505 31.58 -10.05 -17.90
CA ASN A 505 33.03 -10.20 -17.95
C ASN A 505 33.79 -8.86 -17.84
N ARG A 506 33.07 -7.74 -17.74
CA ARG A 506 33.64 -6.43 -17.51
C ARG A 506 33.24 -5.96 -16.11
N ASP A 507 34.11 -5.20 -15.47
CA ASP A 507 33.86 -4.62 -14.16
C ASP A 507 32.82 -3.48 -14.24
N GLY A 508 31.68 -3.78 -14.82
CA GLY A 508 30.57 -2.87 -15.01
C GLY A 508 29.53 -2.97 -13.92
N GLU A 509 28.70 -1.94 -13.79
CA GLU A 509 27.58 -1.91 -12.89
C GLU A 509 26.48 -2.87 -13.37
N ARG A 510 26.39 -4.05 -12.75
CA ARG A 510 25.44 -5.10 -13.13
C ARG A 510 24.17 -5.13 -12.30
N ARG A 511 24.04 -4.26 -11.31
CA ARG A 511 22.83 -4.09 -10.50
C ARG A 511 21.81 -3.20 -11.22
N SER A 512 22.16 -2.68 -12.41
CA SER A 512 21.31 -1.81 -13.21
C SER A 512 21.19 -2.32 -14.63
N ALA A 513 20.03 -2.04 -15.24
CA ALA A 513 19.79 -2.25 -16.66
C ALA A 513 18.93 -1.11 -17.22
N TRP A 514 19.15 -0.77 -18.49
CA TRP A 514 18.30 0.14 -19.23
C TRP A 514 17.30 -0.67 -20.05
N LEU A 515 16.02 -0.51 -19.77
CA LEU A 515 14.91 -1.14 -20.44
C LEU A 515 14.35 -0.17 -21.48
N LYS A 516 14.16 -0.62 -22.71
CA LYS A 516 13.70 0.22 -23.82
C LYS A 516 12.73 -0.54 -24.71
N TRP A 517 11.73 0.16 -25.22
CA TRP A 517 10.74 -0.43 -26.14
C TRP A 517 10.25 0.58 -27.16
N GLN A 518 9.58 0.07 -28.20
CA GLN A 518 8.90 0.95 -29.15
C GLN A 518 7.66 1.54 -28.49
N GLN A 519 7.52 2.88 -28.53
CA GLN A 519 6.34 3.54 -28.00
C GLN A 519 5.09 3.09 -28.75
N ASN A 520 4.09 2.64 -28.00
CA ASN A 520 2.77 2.34 -28.52
C ASN A 520 1.90 3.60 -28.39
N LYS A 521 1.37 4.09 -29.52
CA LYS A 521 0.60 5.34 -29.58
C LYS A 521 -0.76 5.24 -28.87
N GLU A 522 -1.26 4.02 -28.67
CA GLU A 522 -2.55 3.74 -28.06
C GLU A 522 -2.41 3.54 -26.53
N ALA A 523 -1.18 3.48 -26.01
CA ALA A 523 -0.91 3.22 -24.62
C ALA A 523 -0.86 4.49 -23.78
N ASP A 524 -1.53 4.48 -22.63
CA ASP A 524 -1.36 5.44 -21.55
C ASP A 524 -0.11 5.12 -20.71
N GLY A 525 0.23 3.83 -20.61
CA GLY A 525 1.38 3.36 -19.86
C GLY A 525 1.69 1.88 -20.09
N TYR A 526 2.66 1.39 -19.32
CA TYR A 526 3.22 0.06 -19.43
C TYR A 526 3.42 -0.56 -18.04
N VAL A 527 3.31 -1.89 -17.97
CA VAL A 527 3.77 -2.66 -16.82
C VAL A 527 4.86 -3.62 -17.27
N ILE A 528 6.04 -3.48 -16.67
CA ILE A 528 7.17 -4.35 -16.88
C ILE A 528 7.16 -5.38 -15.75
N TYR A 529 7.15 -6.65 -16.10
CA TYR A 529 7.28 -7.76 -15.17
C TYR A 529 8.70 -8.30 -15.23
N PHE A 530 9.24 -8.65 -14.06
CA PHE A 530 10.58 -9.22 -13.97
C PHE A 530 10.70 -10.27 -12.88
N GLY A 531 11.67 -11.16 -13.05
CA GLY A 531 11.98 -12.20 -12.08
C GLY A 531 13.26 -12.95 -12.46
N LYS A 532 13.67 -13.89 -11.64
CA LYS A 532 14.92 -14.65 -11.84
C LYS A 532 14.71 -16.02 -12.52
N THR A 533 13.45 -16.40 -12.73
CA THR A 533 13.08 -17.56 -13.55
C THR A 533 11.90 -17.17 -14.45
N PRO A 534 11.74 -17.81 -15.63
CA PRO A 534 10.71 -17.43 -16.58
C PRO A 534 9.28 -17.64 -16.10
N ASP A 535 9.06 -18.51 -15.12
CA ASP A 535 7.78 -18.84 -14.51
C ASP A 535 7.46 -18.01 -13.25
N LYS A 536 8.40 -17.18 -12.76
CA LYS A 536 8.28 -16.40 -11.53
C LYS A 536 8.63 -14.92 -11.75
N LEU A 537 7.83 -14.24 -12.56
CA LEU A 537 7.94 -12.80 -12.78
C LEU A 537 7.13 -12.04 -11.71
N TYR A 538 7.58 -12.11 -10.46
CA TYR A 538 6.84 -11.53 -9.33
C TYR A 538 7.05 -10.04 -9.15
N GLY A 539 8.18 -9.49 -9.60
CA GLY A 539 8.43 -8.06 -9.59
C GLY A 539 7.67 -7.34 -10.71
N SER A 540 7.22 -6.11 -10.44
CA SER A 540 6.56 -5.27 -11.43
C SER A 540 6.94 -3.81 -11.33
N ILE A 541 6.97 -3.12 -12.46
CA ILE A 541 7.25 -1.68 -12.58
C ILE A 541 6.21 -1.07 -13.50
N MET A 542 5.42 -0.12 -12.99
CA MET A 542 4.46 0.63 -13.79
C MET A 542 5.08 1.94 -14.26
N VAL A 543 4.96 2.22 -15.56
CA VAL A 543 5.54 3.39 -16.21
C VAL A 543 4.49 4.09 -17.06
N TYR A 544 4.29 5.39 -16.85
CA TYR A 544 3.39 6.22 -17.67
C TYR A 544 4.16 7.05 -18.68
N SER A 545 3.59 7.25 -19.86
CA SER A 545 4.04 8.19 -20.90
C SER A 545 5.52 8.13 -21.33
N LYS A 546 6.22 7.04 -21.01
CA LYS A 546 7.63 6.83 -21.40
C LYS A 546 7.76 5.55 -22.18
N ASN A 547 8.87 5.41 -22.91
CA ASN A 547 9.23 4.20 -23.64
C ASN A 547 10.62 3.67 -23.23
N ASP A 548 11.07 4.06 -22.04
CA ASP A 548 12.27 3.55 -21.40
C ASP A 548 12.16 3.59 -19.88
N TYR A 549 12.99 2.81 -19.21
CA TYR A 549 13.11 2.80 -17.75
C TYR A 549 14.52 2.34 -17.33
N SER A 550 15.14 3.08 -16.42
CA SER A 550 16.39 2.66 -15.78
C SER A 550 16.05 1.82 -14.55
N PHE A 551 16.21 0.51 -14.64
CA PHE A 551 16.00 -0.41 -13.53
C PHE A 551 17.32 -0.63 -12.77
N THR A 552 17.39 -0.24 -11.52
CA THR A 552 18.60 -0.22 -10.69
C THR A 552 18.56 -1.20 -9.54
N GLY A 553 17.50 -2.00 -9.44
CA GLY A 553 17.24 -2.94 -8.34
C GLY A 553 17.67 -4.39 -8.58
N MET A 554 18.54 -4.67 -9.56
CA MET A 554 18.93 -6.05 -9.89
C MET A 554 20.00 -6.59 -8.93
N ASP A 555 19.98 -7.90 -8.70
CA ASP A 555 21.10 -8.60 -8.07
C ASP A 555 22.25 -8.75 -9.06
N ARG A 556 23.48 -8.53 -8.60
CA ARG A 556 24.66 -8.38 -9.45
C ARG A 556 24.94 -9.59 -10.32
N LEU A 557 24.81 -10.80 -9.78
CA LEU A 557 25.24 -12.04 -10.41
C LEU A 557 24.10 -12.84 -11.07
N ASP A 558 22.86 -12.43 -10.85
CA ASP A 558 21.70 -13.20 -11.28
C ASP A 558 21.27 -12.86 -12.72
N THR A 559 20.75 -13.85 -13.41
CA THR A 559 20.00 -13.69 -14.66
C THR A 559 18.60 -13.21 -14.37
N TYR A 560 18.09 -12.31 -15.18
CA TYR A 560 16.71 -11.82 -15.09
C TYR A 560 15.93 -12.06 -16.38
N TYR A 561 14.66 -12.33 -16.19
CA TYR A 561 13.66 -12.52 -17.22
C TYR A 561 12.65 -11.38 -17.15
N PHE A 562 12.32 -10.82 -18.31
CA PHE A 562 11.43 -9.66 -18.42
C PHE A 562 10.34 -9.89 -19.45
N GLN A 563 9.16 -9.39 -19.16
CA GLN A 563 8.06 -9.16 -20.11
C GLN A 563 7.47 -7.78 -19.88
N ILE A 564 6.86 -7.20 -20.90
CA ILE A 564 6.17 -5.91 -20.82
C ILE A 564 4.79 -6.02 -21.45
N GLU A 565 3.82 -5.33 -20.88
CA GLU A 565 2.49 -5.11 -21.47
C GLU A 565 2.17 -3.62 -21.48
N ALA A 566 1.36 -3.19 -22.41
CA ALA A 566 0.83 -1.83 -22.50
C ALA A 566 -0.61 -1.80 -21.98
N PHE A 567 -1.03 -0.66 -21.44
CA PHE A 567 -2.41 -0.45 -21.03
C PHE A 567 -2.93 0.93 -21.43
N ASN A 568 -4.26 1.05 -21.56
CA ASN A 568 -4.99 2.30 -21.74
C ASN A 568 -6.33 2.25 -20.99
N ASN A 569 -7.18 3.26 -21.19
CA ASN A 569 -8.50 3.35 -20.57
C ASN A 569 -9.47 2.21 -20.92
N THR A 570 -9.17 1.38 -21.93
CA THR A 570 -10.02 0.27 -22.39
C THR A 570 -9.53 -1.09 -21.88
N GLY A 571 -8.23 -1.25 -21.67
CA GLY A 571 -7.69 -2.52 -21.20
C GLY A 571 -6.17 -2.67 -21.38
N ILE A 572 -5.73 -3.92 -21.34
CA ILE A 572 -4.34 -4.34 -21.29
C ILE A 572 -4.03 -5.14 -22.56
N SER A 573 -2.84 -4.93 -23.14
CA SER A 573 -2.32 -5.72 -24.27
C SER A 573 -1.90 -7.14 -23.82
N PRO A 574 -1.71 -8.07 -24.73
CA PRO A 574 -0.90 -9.25 -24.44
C PRO A 574 0.53 -8.85 -24.02
N ARG A 575 1.18 -9.68 -23.20
CA ARG A 575 2.60 -9.50 -22.85
C ARG A 575 3.51 -9.72 -24.06
N SER A 576 4.63 -9.02 -24.10
CA SER A 576 5.70 -9.22 -25.08
C SER A 576 6.31 -10.62 -24.97
N ASN A 577 7.10 -10.99 -25.96
CA ASN A 577 8.02 -12.11 -25.82
C ASN A 577 8.96 -11.89 -24.62
N MET A 578 9.43 -12.99 -24.04
CA MET A 578 10.39 -12.97 -22.94
C MET A 578 11.73 -12.40 -23.40
N VAL A 579 12.27 -11.47 -22.63
CA VAL A 579 13.64 -10.94 -22.81
C VAL A 579 14.48 -11.39 -21.62
N ILE A 580 15.69 -11.87 -21.91
CA ILE A 580 16.63 -12.38 -20.89
C ILE A 580 17.79 -11.40 -20.80
N SER A 581 18.12 -10.99 -19.58
CA SER A 581 19.30 -10.19 -19.26
C SER A 581 20.26 -11.02 -18.41
N GLN A 582 21.35 -11.40 -19.00
CA GLN A 582 22.41 -12.15 -18.33
C GLN A 582 23.41 -11.22 -17.65
#